data_8fbd52df451673c0ee721a912e1f2ee6
#
_entry.id   8fbd52df451673c0ee721a912e1f2ee6
#
_cell.length_a   1.000
_cell.length_b   1.000
_cell.length_c   1.000
_cell.angle_alpha   90.00
_cell.angle_beta   90.00
_cell.angle_gamma   90.00
#
_symmetry.space_group_name_H-M   'P 1'
#
loop_
_entity.id
_entity.type
_entity.pdbx_description
1 polymer ?
#
loop_
_entity_poly.entity_id
_entity_poly.type
_entity_poly.pdbx_seq_one_letter_code
_entity_poly.pdbx_strand_id
1 'polypeptide(L)'
;MGDLNISPEDIDIGIGEQNKKRWLRTGKCSFLPEEREWLGNLTSWGLSDTFRSLYPHTNDRYSWFDYRSRGFDDKPKRGLRIDQIWATQSLNNKLLDAGIDYEIRGMEKPSDHAPIWSSFDI
;
A
#
# COMPACT_ATOMS: atom_id res chain seq x y z
N MET A 1 3.13 -0.90 -12.14
CA MET A 1 3.38 -1.34 -10.77
C MET A 1 4.59 -0.65 -10.17
N GLY A 2 4.68 -0.60 -8.87
CA GLY A 2 5.85 -0.08 -8.19
C GLY A 2 5.51 0.75 -6.97
N ASP A 3 6.52 1.47 -6.51
CA ASP A 3 6.41 2.41 -5.41
C ASP A 3 5.82 3.72 -5.93
N LEU A 4 4.55 3.95 -5.65
CA LEU A 4 3.86 5.17 -6.05
C LEU A 4 3.95 6.26 -4.98
N ASN A 5 4.45 5.93 -3.80
CA ASN A 5 4.52 6.82 -2.64
C ASN A 5 3.14 7.37 -2.22
N ILE A 6 2.07 6.66 -2.55
CA ILE A 6 0.71 7.07 -2.23
C ILE A 6 -0.06 5.89 -1.62
N SER A 7 -0.68 6.12 -0.45
CA SER A 7 -1.64 5.19 0.14
C SER A 7 -3.03 5.54 -0.39
N PRO A 8 -3.66 4.67 -1.20
CA PRO A 8 -4.90 5.02 -1.90
C PRO A 8 -6.09 5.31 -0.99
N GLU A 9 -6.21 4.59 0.13
CA GLU A 9 -7.36 4.66 1.01
C GLU A 9 -6.93 4.76 2.48
N ASP A 10 -7.85 5.14 3.36
CA ASP A 10 -7.55 5.29 4.79
C ASP A 10 -7.13 3.97 5.43
N ILE A 11 -7.66 2.84 4.98
CA ILE A 11 -7.26 1.51 5.49
C ILE A 11 -5.84 1.13 5.12
N ASP A 12 -5.22 1.88 4.19
CA ASP A 12 -3.81 1.71 3.81
C ASP A 12 -2.86 2.52 4.69
N ILE A 13 -3.38 3.30 5.63
CA ILE A 13 -2.61 4.16 6.52
C ILE A 13 -2.63 3.57 7.93
N GLY A 14 -1.50 3.00 8.36
CA GLY A 14 -1.39 2.34 9.65
C GLY A 14 -0.38 2.98 10.60
N ILE A 15 -0.18 4.30 10.53
CA ILE A 15 0.77 5.01 11.38
C ILE A 15 0.14 5.65 12.62
N GLY A 16 -1.17 5.46 12.83
CA GLY A 16 -1.91 6.04 13.94
C GLY A 16 -2.49 7.41 13.60
N GLU A 17 -3.60 7.76 14.26
CA GLU A 17 -4.36 8.98 13.96
C GLU A 17 -3.54 10.26 14.19
N GLN A 18 -2.73 10.30 15.25
CA GLN A 18 -1.92 11.49 15.54
C GLN A 18 -0.87 11.73 14.44
N ASN A 19 -0.18 10.69 14.02
CA ASN A 19 0.81 10.80 12.95
C ASN A 19 0.16 11.14 11.61
N LYS A 20 -1.00 10.53 11.32
CA LYS A 20 -1.78 10.84 10.11
C LYS A 20 -2.14 12.32 10.06
N LYS A 21 -2.69 12.86 11.14
CA LYS A 21 -3.06 14.28 11.22
C LYS A 21 -1.84 15.19 11.07
N ARG A 22 -0.72 14.84 11.71
CA ARG A 22 0.52 15.60 11.62
C ARG A 22 1.05 15.63 10.19
N TRP A 23 1.05 14.49 9.48
CA TRP A 23 1.52 14.41 8.10
C TRP A 23 0.67 15.29 7.18
N LEU A 24 -0.65 15.26 7.34
CA LEU A 24 -1.55 16.12 6.55
C LEU A 24 -1.31 17.60 6.83
N ARG A 25 -1.13 17.97 8.10
CA ARG A 25 -0.90 19.36 8.51
C ARG A 25 0.43 19.89 7.97
N THR A 26 1.47 19.08 7.96
CA THR A 26 2.81 19.49 7.51
C THR A 26 3.03 19.32 6.01
N GLY A 27 2.05 18.80 5.26
CA GLY A 27 2.15 18.58 3.83
C GLY A 27 3.07 17.43 3.43
N LYS A 28 3.29 16.46 4.32
CA LYS A 28 4.12 15.32 4.03
C LYS A 28 3.43 14.39 3.04
N CYS A 29 4.17 13.88 2.04
CA CYS A 29 3.60 13.05 0.99
C CYS A 29 3.10 11.69 1.52
N SER A 30 2.33 11.02 0.74
CA SER A 30 1.81 9.64 0.75
C SER A 30 0.28 9.54 0.82
N PHE A 31 -0.42 10.51 1.36
CA PHE A 31 -1.90 10.48 1.36
C PHE A 31 -2.52 11.87 1.35
N LEU A 32 -1.83 12.84 0.74
CA LEU A 32 -2.39 14.16 0.53
C LEU A 32 -3.60 14.07 -0.42
N PRO A 33 -4.61 14.93 -0.26
CA PRO A 33 -5.80 14.89 -1.13
C PRO A 33 -5.48 14.95 -2.62
N GLU A 34 -4.53 15.80 -3.03
CA GLU A 34 -4.12 15.93 -4.43
C GLU A 34 -3.44 14.67 -4.96
N GLU A 35 -2.72 13.93 -4.12
CA GLU A 35 -2.10 12.66 -4.48
C GLU A 35 -3.16 11.59 -4.72
N ARG A 36 -4.17 11.53 -3.85
CA ARG A 36 -5.30 10.59 -4.00
C ARG A 36 -6.16 10.94 -5.22
N GLU A 37 -6.31 12.21 -5.53
CA GLU A 37 -7.00 12.65 -6.74
C GLU A 37 -6.29 12.14 -7.99
N TRP A 38 -4.96 12.21 -8.00
CA TRP A 38 -4.16 11.68 -9.10
C TRP A 38 -4.38 10.18 -9.28
N LEU A 39 -4.39 9.40 -8.20
CA LEU A 39 -4.70 7.97 -8.27
C LEU A 39 -6.12 7.71 -8.78
N GLY A 40 -7.07 8.58 -8.42
CA GLY A 40 -8.44 8.51 -8.91
C GLY A 40 -8.53 8.58 -10.43
N ASN A 41 -7.61 9.29 -11.07
CA ASN A 41 -7.53 9.36 -12.52
C ASN A 41 -7.15 8.01 -13.14
N LEU A 42 -6.28 7.24 -12.49
CA LEU A 42 -5.93 5.89 -12.93
C LEU A 42 -7.14 4.96 -12.88
N THR A 43 -7.92 5.05 -11.81
CA THR A 43 -9.18 4.29 -11.68
C THR A 43 -10.16 4.67 -12.79
N SER A 44 -10.27 5.95 -13.10
CA SER A 44 -11.15 6.43 -14.18
C SER A 44 -10.73 5.92 -15.56
N TRP A 45 -9.45 5.59 -15.74
CA TRP A 45 -8.95 4.97 -16.98
C TRP A 45 -9.26 3.48 -17.05
N GLY A 46 -9.78 2.88 -15.98
CA GLY A 46 -10.11 1.46 -15.94
C GLY A 46 -9.02 0.60 -15.30
N LEU A 47 -8.06 1.19 -14.58
CA LEU A 47 -7.08 0.43 -13.82
C LEU A 47 -7.60 0.14 -12.41
N SER A 48 -7.29 -1.04 -11.90
CA SER A 48 -7.71 -1.50 -10.57
C SER A 48 -6.49 -1.93 -9.75
N ASP A 49 -6.49 -1.56 -8.47
CA ASP A 49 -5.51 -1.99 -7.48
C ASP A 49 -5.74 -3.47 -7.19
N THR A 50 -4.80 -4.33 -7.60
CA THR A 50 -4.99 -5.78 -7.52
C THR A 50 -5.14 -6.29 -6.09
N PHE A 51 -4.34 -5.81 -5.15
CA PHE A 51 -4.44 -6.23 -3.76
C PHE A 51 -5.81 -5.86 -3.19
N ARG A 52 -6.24 -4.63 -3.39
CA ARG A 52 -7.50 -4.13 -2.84
C ARG A 52 -8.71 -4.77 -3.52
N SER A 53 -8.59 -5.19 -4.78
CA SER A 53 -9.65 -5.93 -5.48
C SER A 53 -9.99 -7.25 -4.79
N LEU A 54 -8.96 -7.94 -4.27
CA LEU A 54 -9.15 -9.23 -3.58
C LEU A 54 -9.43 -9.06 -2.08
N TYR A 55 -8.85 -8.03 -1.46
CA TYR A 55 -8.94 -7.82 -0.02
C TYR A 55 -9.45 -6.41 0.29
N PRO A 56 -10.74 -6.14 -0.01
CA PRO A 56 -11.29 -4.77 0.10
C PRO A 56 -11.36 -4.23 1.52
N HIS A 57 -11.30 -5.08 2.53
CA HIS A 57 -11.43 -4.68 3.93
C HIS A 57 -10.20 -4.96 4.79
N THR A 58 -9.13 -5.52 4.21
CA THR A 58 -7.90 -5.81 4.94
C THR A 58 -7.20 -4.51 5.31
N ASN A 59 -6.96 -4.30 6.60
CA ASN A 59 -6.41 -3.07 7.15
C ASN A 59 -5.15 -3.28 7.98
N ASP A 60 -4.47 -4.41 7.83
CA ASP A 60 -3.27 -4.77 8.60
C ASP A 60 -2.10 -5.18 7.71
N ARG A 61 -2.13 -4.80 6.45
CA ARG A 61 -1.08 -5.11 5.48
C ARG A 61 -0.54 -3.85 4.85
N TYR A 62 0.77 -3.62 5.01
CA TYR A 62 1.46 -2.43 4.55
C TYR A 62 2.71 -2.84 3.79
N SER A 63 3.16 -1.96 2.87
CA SER A 63 4.35 -2.22 2.05
C SER A 63 5.58 -1.43 2.50
N TRP A 64 5.40 -0.49 3.40
CA TRP A 64 6.50 0.35 3.91
C TRP A 64 6.38 0.53 5.42
N PHE A 65 7.54 0.46 6.10
CA PHE A 65 7.63 0.61 7.55
C PHE A 65 8.85 1.46 7.88
N ASP A 66 8.66 2.51 8.66
CA ASP A 66 9.75 3.39 9.06
C ASP A 66 10.78 2.62 9.92
N TYR A 67 12.05 2.72 9.54
CA TYR A 67 13.14 2.10 10.31
C TYR A 67 13.30 2.72 11.70
N ARG A 68 13.23 4.05 11.79
CA ARG A 68 13.50 4.78 13.03
C ARG A 68 12.51 4.45 14.12
N SER A 69 11.24 4.38 13.77
CA SER A 69 10.17 4.08 14.71
C SER A 69 9.91 2.57 14.87
N ARG A 70 10.64 1.73 14.11
CA ARG A 70 10.47 0.27 14.12
C ARG A 70 9.03 -0.16 13.90
N GLY A 71 8.37 0.45 12.92
CA GLY A 71 6.95 0.17 12.64
C GLY A 71 6.65 -1.29 12.37
N PHE A 72 7.58 -2.03 11.72
CA PHE A 72 7.39 -3.45 11.42
C PHE A 72 7.38 -4.32 12.68
N ASP A 73 8.14 -3.95 13.70
CA ASP A 73 8.24 -4.72 14.94
C ASP A 73 7.12 -4.40 15.93
N ASP A 74 6.36 -3.34 15.71
CA ASP A 74 5.26 -2.94 16.56
C ASP A 74 4.07 -3.90 16.49
N LYS A 75 3.28 -3.89 17.55
CA LYS A 75 2.02 -4.66 17.63
C LYS A 75 0.89 -3.75 18.08
N PRO A 76 -0.05 -3.37 17.17
CA PRO A 76 -0.05 -3.73 15.74
C PRO A 76 1.07 -3.04 14.97
N LYS A 77 1.47 -3.61 13.84
CA LYS A 77 2.47 -3.01 12.96
C LYS A 77 2.01 -1.63 12.49
N ARG A 78 2.95 -0.70 12.37
CA ARG A 78 2.69 0.66 11.89
C ARG A 78 3.39 0.90 10.57
N GLY A 79 2.62 1.09 9.51
CA GLY A 79 3.16 1.26 8.18
C GLY A 79 2.18 1.92 7.23
N LEU A 80 2.58 1.99 5.97
CA LEU A 80 1.78 2.52 4.87
C LEU A 80 1.81 1.55 3.71
N ARG A 81 0.69 1.39 3.00
CA ARG A 81 0.67 0.65 1.74
C ARG A 81 0.82 1.63 0.59
N ILE A 82 2.06 1.82 0.15
CA ILE A 82 2.43 2.79 -0.89
C ILE A 82 2.98 2.14 -2.16
N ASP A 83 3.15 0.83 -2.16
CA ASP A 83 3.54 0.06 -3.33
C ASP A 83 2.33 -0.74 -3.81
N GLN A 84 1.98 -0.61 -5.09
CA GLN A 84 0.80 -1.28 -5.65
C GLN A 84 1.09 -1.83 -7.04
N ILE A 85 0.25 -2.78 -7.43
CA ILE A 85 0.17 -3.31 -8.79
C ILE A 85 -1.24 -3.00 -9.29
N TRP A 86 -1.32 -2.16 -10.32
CA TRP A 86 -2.59 -1.76 -10.94
C TRP A 86 -2.75 -2.49 -12.27
N ALA A 87 -3.93 -3.05 -12.51
CA ALA A 87 -4.20 -3.85 -13.69
C ALA A 87 -5.43 -3.34 -14.42
N THR A 88 -5.44 -3.53 -15.76
CA THR A 88 -6.63 -3.27 -16.57
C THR A 88 -7.74 -4.26 -16.18
N GLN A 89 -8.99 -3.96 -16.57
CA GLN A 89 -10.12 -4.83 -16.24
C GLN A 89 -9.93 -6.24 -16.80
N SER A 90 -9.44 -6.38 -18.05
CA SER A 90 -9.23 -7.68 -18.65
C SER A 90 -8.18 -8.52 -17.92
N LEU A 91 -7.09 -7.91 -17.45
CA LEU A 91 -6.08 -8.60 -16.66
C LEU A 91 -6.59 -8.87 -15.24
N ASN A 92 -7.27 -7.90 -14.63
CA ASN A 92 -7.81 -8.06 -13.27
C ASN A 92 -8.86 -9.18 -13.20
N ASN A 93 -9.60 -9.45 -14.29
CA ASN A 93 -10.52 -10.58 -14.36
C ASN A 93 -9.80 -11.94 -14.27
N LYS A 94 -8.50 -11.97 -14.52
CA LYS A 94 -7.66 -13.18 -14.43
C LYS A 94 -6.82 -13.20 -13.15
N LEU A 95 -7.06 -12.30 -12.24
CA LEU A 95 -6.33 -12.20 -10.98
C LEU A 95 -6.68 -13.40 -10.09
N LEU A 96 -5.65 -14.15 -9.67
CA LEU A 96 -5.80 -15.31 -8.79
C LEU A 96 -5.54 -14.94 -7.33
N ASP A 97 -4.46 -14.20 -7.06
CA ASP A 97 -4.11 -13.79 -5.72
C ASP A 97 -3.16 -12.59 -5.75
N ALA A 98 -2.98 -11.96 -4.60
CA ALA A 98 -2.07 -10.85 -4.42
C ALA A 98 -1.62 -10.80 -2.96
N GLY A 99 -0.45 -10.24 -2.70
CA GLY A 99 0.02 -10.18 -1.32
C GLY A 99 1.19 -9.22 -1.13
N ILE A 100 1.55 -9.09 0.14
CA ILE A 100 2.68 -8.33 0.62
C ILE A 100 3.51 -9.28 1.48
N ASP A 101 4.80 -9.47 1.12
CA ASP A 101 5.64 -10.50 1.73
C ASP A 101 6.28 -10.00 3.01
N TYR A 102 5.65 -10.28 4.14
CA TYR A 102 6.17 -9.93 5.46
C TYR A 102 7.33 -10.83 5.89
N GLU A 103 7.41 -12.04 5.37
CA GLU A 103 8.51 -12.96 5.69
C GLU A 103 9.84 -12.39 5.20
N ILE A 104 9.89 -11.94 3.96
CA ILE A 104 11.08 -11.28 3.42
C ILE A 104 11.36 -9.95 4.14
N ARG A 105 10.33 -9.16 4.41
CA ARG A 105 10.49 -7.88 5.13
C ARG A 105 11.08 -8.07 6.52
N GLY A 106 10.78 -9.18 7.16
CA GLY A 106 11.27 -9.49 8.50
C GLY A 106 12.66 -10.13 8.57
N MET A 107 13.32 -10.37 7.44
CA MET A 107 14.66 -10.92 7.41
C MET A 107 15.70 -9.93 7.93
N GLU A 108 16.92 -10.44 8.22
CA GLU A 108 18.03 -9.60 8.66
C GLU A 108 18.41 -8.58 7.59
N LYS A 109 18.63 -7.32 8.02
CA LYS A 109 18.96 -6.19 7.13
C LYS A 109 17.99 -6.01 5.97
N PRO A 110 16.69 -5.92 6.23
CA PRO A 110 15.70 -5.79 5.17
C PRO A 110 15.66 -4.37 4.59
N SER A 111 15.04 -4.24 3.41
CA SER A 111 14.57 -2.92 2.93
C SER A 111 13.48 -2.40 3.88
N ASP A 112 13.21 -1.09 3.87
CA ASP A 112 12.06 -0.53 4.57
C ASP A 112 10.74 -0.82 3.82
N HIS A 113 10.83 -1.30 2.57
CA HIS A 113 9.69 -1.81 1.81
C HIS A 113 9.59 -3.33 1.91
N ALA A 114 8.36 -3.84 1.92
CA ALA A 114 8.07 -5.25 1.76
C ALA A 114 7.80 -5.56 0.28
N PRO A 115 8.25 -6.70 -0.26
CA PRO A 115 7.90 -7.07 -1.63
C PRO A 115 6.40 -7.23 -1.81
N ILE A 116 5.88 -6.75 -2.93
CA ILE A 116 4.48 -6.94 -3.32
C ILE A 116 4.41 -7.86 -4.53
N TRP A 117 3.30 -8.58 -4.65
CA TRP A 117 3.12 -9.52 -5.78
C TRP A 117 1.65 -9.67 -6.14
N SER A 118 1.41 -10.04 -7.38
CA SER A 118 0.08 -10.42 -7.89
C SER A 118 0.24 -11.60 -8.82
N SER A 119 -0.70 -12.54 -8.77
CA SER A 119 -0.70 -13.76 -9.57
C SER A 119 -1.92 -13.76 -10.49
N PHE A 120 -1.70 -14.05 -11.76
CA PHE A 120 -2.73 -14.05 -12.80
C PHE A 120 -2.75 -15.38 -13.55
N ASP A 121 -3.95 -15.80 -13.98
CA ASP A 121 -4.15 -16.98 -14.82
C ASP A 121 -4.12 -16.54 -16.30
N ILE A 122 -2.93 -16.49 -16.87
CA ILE A 122 -2.71 -16.12 -18.27
C ILE A 122 -2.04 -17.26 -19.04
#